data_ce940362632484dfd2f5b06c509f81ef
#
_entry.id   ce940362632484dfd2f5b06c509f81ef
#
_cell.length_a   1.000
_cell.length_b   1.000
_cell.length_c   1.000
_cell.angle_alpha   90.00
_cell.angle_beta   90.00
_cell.angle_gamma   90.00
#
_symmetry.space_group_name_H-M   'P 1'
#
loop_
_entity.id
_entity.type
_entity.pdbx_description
1 polymer ?
#
loop_
_entity_poly.entity_id
_entity_poly.type
_entity_poly.pdbx_seq_one_letter_code
_entity_poly.pdbx_strand_id
1 'polypeptide(L)'
;MTQIQPPLAVTIPNTDYFELDSSHVGARFAIWVTRPVDYDPAGDTAYPAVYVTDGNVAAAMLAPYAEHTAFELITAFQPYMQVTVGYPPGQAPEWLTLRTRDLVPAGEPAPQSIIDAVAADAETAGWTQDQQDEYIRSIQNGRAAEFLAFLEDELRPVVEDRYRVLDGATGLFGYSYGGLFTLYALMRQSPMFRRYGAGSPGVLHPDSQIFLLEQRLADSGAGFGDVQLHLTVNELEITGRSHCYRDLGIQFARLIDKLYRSGHSGLDFSARILPNDTHMTGFTQSFLSYIRCCYGAPVPKGGGL
;
A
#
# COMPACT_ATOMS: atom_id res chain seq x y z
N MET A 1 -19.90 36.91 25.26
CA MET A 1 -20.03 35.45 25.02
C MET A 1 -19.56 35.19 23.62
N THR A 2 -18.52 34.37 23.44
CA THR A 2 -18.04 33.99 22.15
C THR A 2 -19.06 32.98 21.55
N GLN A 3 -19.70 33.35 20.46
CA GLN A 3 -20.61 32.44 19.75
C GLN A 3 -19.79 31.40 19.01
N ILE A 4 -19.84 30.14 19.45
CA ILE A 4 -19.25 29.01 18.69
C ILE A 4 -20.22 28.65 17.58
N GLN A 5 -19.74 28.70 16.34
CA GLN A 5 -20.53 28.24 15.20
C GLN A 5 -20.70 26.70 15.27
N PRO A 6 -21.80 26.15 14.74
CA PRO A 6 -21.96 24.69 14.65
C PRO A 6 -20.80 24.07 13.84
N PRO A 7 -20.36 22.85 14.18
CA PRO A 7 -19.28 22.19 13.46
C PRO A 7 -19.65 22.00 11.99
N LEU A 8 -18.73 22.37 11.11
CA LEU A 8 -18.83 22.12 9.68
C LEU A 8 -18.09 20.82 9.32
N ALA A 9 -18.55 20.17 8.27
CA ALA A 9 -17.79 19.03 7.72
C ALA A 9 -16.42 19.51 7.23
N VAL A 10 -15.37 18.79 7.62
CA VAL A 10 -14.00 19.04 7.13
C VAL A 10 -13.75 18.15 5.93
N THR A 11 -13.32 18.74 4.82
CA THR A 11 -12.92 18.03 3.60
C THR A 11 -11.40 17.94 3.51
N ILE A 12 -10.90 16.91 2.86
CA ILE A 12 -9.47 16.83 2.52
C ILE A 12 -9.23 17.78 1.32
N PRO A 13 -8.31 18.75 1.44
CA PRO A 13 -8.02 19.67 0.34
C PRO A 13 -7.61 18.96 -0.95
N ASN A 14 -7.94 19.56 -2.10
CA ASN A 14 -7.57 19.07 -3.44
C ASN A 14 -7.96 17.61 -3.72
N THR A 15 -8.93 17.08 -2.98
CA THR A 15 -9.31 15.66 -3.04
C THR A 15 -10.75 15.52 -3.52
N ASP A 16 -10.91 14.77 -4.60
CA ASP A 16 -12.21 14.33 -5.10
C ASP A 16 -12.55 12.98 -4.48
N TYR A 17 -13.83 12.76 -4.18
CA TYR A 17 -14.35 11.50 -3.66
C TYR A 17 -15.44 10.96 -4.60
N PHE A 18 -15.36 9.68 -4.91
CA PHE A 18 -16.44 8.96 -5.58
C PHE A 18 -16.42 7.48 -5.18
N GLU A 19 -17.51 6.78 -5.49
CA GLU A 19 -17.63 5.35 -5.26
C GLU A 19 -17.69 4.63 -6.61
N LEU A 20 -17.12 3.43 -6.67
CA LEU A 20 -17.10 2.60 -7.86
C LEU A 20 -17.46 1.15 -7.50
N ASP A 21 -18.44 0.60 -8.22
CA ASP A 21 -18.79 -0.81 -8.11
C ASP A 21 -17.82 -1.66 -8.94
N SER A 22 -17.29 -2.71 -8.34
CA SER A 22 -16.42 -3.67 -9.01
C SER A 22 -17.19 -4.92 -9.39
N SER A 23 -17.17 -5.28 -10.65
CA SER A 23 -17.68 -6.56 -11.13
C SER A 23 -16.71 -7.72 -10.82
N HIS A 24 -15.42 -7.46 -10.77
CA HIS A 24 -14.39 -8.46 -10.41
C HIS A 24 -14.52 -8.90 -8.95
N VAL A 25 -14.67 -7.94 -8.04
CA VAL A 25 -14.78 -8.23 -6.60
C VAL A 25 -16.23 -8.49 -6.17
N GLY A 26 -17.21 -7.91 -6.87
CA GLY A 26 -18.61 -7.92 -6.47
C GLY A 26 -18.87 -7.04 -5.23
N ALA A 27 -18.12 -5.94 -5.10
CA ALA A 27 -18.18 -5.01 -3.98
C ALA A 27 -18.04 -3.58 -4.46
N ARG A 28 -18.43 -2.62 -3.60
CA ARG A 28 -18.26 -1.19 -3.85
C ARG A 28 -17.04 -0.67 -3.12
N PHE A 29 -16.24 0.13 -3.81
CA PHE A 29 -15.05 0.79 -3.27
C PHE A 29 -15.25 2.29 -3.21
N ALA A 30 -14.67 2.91 -2.20
CA ALA A 30 -14.52 4.35 -2.05
C ALA A 30 -13.17 4.78 -2.58
N ILE A 31 -13.16 5.80 -3.43
CA ILE A 31 -11.97 6.30 -4.11
C ILE A 31 -11.78 7.77 -3.74
N TRP A 32 -10.60 8.09 -3.23
CA TRP A 32 -10.15 9.47 -3.01
C TRP A 32 -9.02 9.78 -3.97
N VAL A 33 -9.18 10.81 -4.79
CA VAL A 33 -8.14 11.27 -5.71
C VAL A 33 -7.65 12.64 -5.26
N THR A 34 -6.47 12.66 -4.64
CA THR A 34 -5.81 13.90 -4.23
C THR A 34 -4.90 14.38 -5.34
N ARG A 35 -5.19 15.57 -5.87
CA ARG A 35 -4.43 16.21 -6.94
C ARG A 35 -3.25 16.98 -6.37
N PRO A 36 -2.11 17.07 -7.07
CA PRO A 36 -1.02 17.95 -6.68
C PRO A 36 -1.48 19.43 -6.69
N VAL A 37 -0.79 20.26 -5.91
CA VAL A 37 -1.19 21.67 -5.68
C VAL A 37 -1.27 22.51 -6.96
N ASP A 38 -0.45 22.17 -7.95
CA ASP A 38 -0.34 22.85 -9.25
C ASP A 38 -1.17 22.20 -10.36
N TYR A 39 -2.05 21.25 -10.02
CA TYR A 39 -2.91 20.59 -10.99
C TYR A 39 -3.93 21.57 -11.60
N ASP A 40 -3.82 21.79 -12.90
CA ASP A 40 -4.79 22.55 -13.68
C ASP A 40 -5.65 21.59 -14.54
N PRO A 41 -6.97 21.48 -14.28
CA PRO A 41 -7.86 20.64 -15.09
C PRO A 41 -7.90 21.05 -16.59
N ALA A 42 -7.62 22.32 -16.91
CA ALA A 42 -7.57 22.84 -18.27
C ALA A 42 -6.16 22.77 -18.90
N GLY A 43 -5.14 22.48 -18.09
CA GLY A 43 -3.74 22.41 -18.53
C GLY A 43 -3.41 21.08 -19.23
N ASP A 44 -2.20 20.98 -19.79
CA ASP A 44 -1.72 19.78 -20.50
C ASP A 44 -0.75 18.92 -19.65
N THR A 45 -0.40 19.36 -18.44
CA THR A 45 0.55 18.65 -17.58
C THR A 45 -0.06 17.35 -17.05
N ALA A 46 0.63 16.23 -17.30
CA ALA A 46 0.28 14.92 -16.77
C ALA A 46 1.16 14.57 -15.56
N TYR A 47 0.59 13.89 -14.58
CA TYR A 47 1.24 13.51 -13.33
C TYR A 47 1.23 11.98 -13.13
N PRO A 48 2.29 11.37 -12.55
CA PRO A 48 2.22 9.99 -12.16
C PRO A 48 1.09 9.76 -11.14
N ALA A 49 0.35 8.68 -11.28
CA ALA A 49 -0.64 8.25 -10.30
C ALA A 49 -0.01 7.28 -9.30
N VAL A 50 -0.16 7.56 -8.01
CA VAL A 50 0.24 6.68 -6.90
C VAL A 50 -1.01 6.08 -6.29
N TYR A 51 -1.26 4.81 -6.57
CA TYR A 51 -2.35 4.06 -5.96
C TYR A 51 -1.96 3.62 -4.56
N VAL A 52 -2.87 3.81 -3.60
CA VAL A 52 -2.63 3.52 -2.18
C VAL A 52 -3.79 2.70 -1.64
N THR A 53 -3.50 1.57 -1.02
CA THR A 53 -4.50 0.75 -0.32
C THR A 53 -4.91 1.35 1.03
N ASP A 54 -5.90 0.74 1.68
CA ASP A 54 -6.34 1.14 3.02
C ASP A 54 -6.90 2.58 3.10
N GLY A 55 -7.67 2.99 2.09
CA GLY A 55 -8.18 4.35 1.90
C GLY A 55 -8.91 4.94 3.08
N ASN A 56 -9.60 4.11 3.88
CA ASN A 56 -10.32 4.57 5.07
C ASN A 56 -9.39 5.23 6.12
N VAL A 57 -8.11 4.89 6.11
CA VAL A 57 -7.07 5.47 6.97
C VAL A 57 -6.12 6.33 6.14
N ALA A 58 -5.64 5.79 5.02
CA ALA A 58 -4.62 6.41 4.18
C ALA A 58 -5.05 7.73 3.56
N ALA A 59 -6.32 7.89 3.17
CA ALA A 59 -6.78 9.12 2.51
C ALA A 59 -6.52 10.36 3.38
N ALA A 60 -6.95 10.33 4.65
CA ALA A 60 -6.75 11.44 5.56
C ALA A 60 -5.29 11.62 6.03
N MET A 61 -4.55 10.52 6.18
CA MET A 61 -3.18 10.56 6.69
C MET A 61 -2.15 10.96 5.63
N LEU A 62 -2.34 10.56 4.39
CA LEU A 62 -1.33 10.68 3.35
C LEU A 62 -1.62 11.76 2.30
N ALA A 63 -2.87 12.13 2.09
CA ALA A 63 -3.24 13.16 1.12
C ALA A 63 -2.44 14.48 1.29
N PRO A 64 -2.19 14.98 2.53
CA PRO A 64 -1.41 16.19 2.72
C PRO A 64 0.02 16.12 2.15
N TYR A 65 0.60 14.94 2.02
CA TYR A 65 1.94 14.82 1.46
C TYR A 65 2.02 15.07 -0.04
N ALA A 66 0.95 14.81 -0.80
CA ALA A 66 0.89 15.14 -2.23
C ALA A 66 1.05 16.65 -2.46
N GLU A 67 0.57 17.47 -1.52
CA GLU A 67 0.73 18.92 -1.53
C GLU A 67 2.02 19.37 -0.85
N HIS A 68 2.32 18.80 0.33
CA HIS A 68 3.44 19.25 1.16
C HIS A 68 4.81 19.01 0.53
N THR A 69 4.99 17.95 -0.24
CA THR A 69 6.24 17.66 -0.97
C THR A 69 6.59 18.72 -2.02
N ALA A 70 5.63 19.52 -2.49
CA ALA A 70 5.89 20.64 -3.40
C ALA A 70 6.72 21.76 -2.77
N PHE A 71 6.75 21.85 -1.43
CA PHE A 71 7.51 22.88 -0.69
C PHE A 71 8.90 22.42 -0.25
N GLU A 72 9.35 21.23 -0.66
CA GLU A 72 10.66 20.72 -0.31
C GLU A 72 11.79 21.50 -1.04
N LEU A 73 12.76 22.01 -0.26
CA LEU A 73 13.83 22.86 -0.76
C LEU A 73 15.18 22.14 -0.95
N ILE A 74 15.33 20.95 -0.35
CA ILE A 74 16.59 20.21 -0.37
C ILE A 74 16.64 19.24 -1.55
N THR A 75 15.53 18.56 -1.78
CA THR A 75 15.42 17.54 -2.82
C THR A 75 14.09 17.69 -3.53
N ALA A 76 14.12 18.00 -4.82
CA ALA A 76 12.90 18.10 -5.60
C ALA A 76 12.16 16.74 -5.62
N PHE A 77 10.84 16.79 -5.46
CA PHE A 77 9.96 15.65 -5.69
C PHE A 77 9.24 15.81 -7.01
N GLN A 78 9.06 14.69 -7.72
CA GLN A 78 8.13 14.67 -8.83
C GLN A 78 6.71 14.78 -8.25
N PRO A 79 5.94 15.83 -8.58
CA PRO A 79 4.54 15.91 -8.16
C PRO A 79 3.77 14.68 -8.64
N TYR A 80 2.85 14.18 -7.83
CA TYR A 80 2.07 13.00 -8.13
C TYR A 80 0.61 13.18 -7.72
N MET A 81 -0.26 12.44 -8.37
CA MET A 81 -1.66 12.29 -8.00
C MET A 81 -1.78 11.06 -7.09
N GLN A 82 -2.41 11.20 -5.92
CA GLN A 82 -2.64 10.09 -5.03
C GLN A 82 -4.05 9.53 -5.22
N VAL A 83 -4.14 8.27 -5.63
CA VAL A 83 -5.40 7.52 -5.79
C VAL A 83 -5.53 6.52 -4.65
N THR A 84 -6.33 6.87 -3.65
CA THR A 84 -6.47 6.05 -2.44
C THR A 84 -7.74 5.23 -2.51
N VAL A 85 -7.64 3.92 -2.28
CA VAL A 85 -8.73 2.95 -2.43
C VAL A 85 -9.10 2.35 -1.09
N GLY A 86 -10.37 2.41 -0.73
CA GLY A 86 -10.92 1.88 0.52
C GLY A 86 -12.40 1.51 0.37
N TYR A 87 -13.12 1.53 1.47
CA TYR A 87 -14.51 1.09 1.54
C TYR A 87 -15.44 2.24 1.90
N PRO A 88 -16.68 2.28 1.34
CA PRO A 88 -17.66 3.30 1.64
C PRO A 88 -17.96 3.42 3.15
N PRO A 89 -18.37 4.61 3.64
CA PRO A 89 -18.62 4.83 5.07
C PRO A 89 -19.58 3.85 5.72
N GLY A 90 -20.57 3.33 4.97
CA GLY A 90 -21.52 2.32 5.46
C GLY A 90 -20.89 0.95 5.75
N GLN A 91 -19.69 0.67 5.20
CA GLN A 91 -18.93 -0.56 5.42
C GLN A 91 -17.75 -0.35 6.39
N ALA A 92 -17.61 0.83 6.96
CA ALA A 92 -16.51 1.17 7.86
C ALA A 92 -16.37 0.23 9.08
N PRO A 93 -17.42 -0.30 9.70
CA PRO A 93 -17.27 -1.25 10.80
C PRO A 93 -16.60 -2.57 10.41
N GLU A 94 -16.71 -2.97 9.15
CA GLU A 94 -16.20 -4.25 8.63
C GLU A 94 -14.90 -4.11 7.83
N TRP A 95 -14.35 -2.89 7.76
CA TRP A 95 -13.23 -2.59 6.86
C TRP A 95 -12.01 -3.49 7.08
N LEU A 96 -11.73 -3.92 8.31
CA LEU A 96 -10.59 -4.81 8.61
C LEU A 96 -10.74 -6.18 7.93
N THR A 97 -11.93 -6.79 7.99
CA THR A 97 -12.23 -8.05 7.33
C THR A 97 -12.27 -7.89 5.81
N LEU A 98 -12.90 -6.81 5.32
CA LEU A 98 -12.98 -6.53 3.89
C LEU A 98 -11.59 -6.31 3.28
N ARG A 99 -10.73 -5.50 3.93
CA ARG A 99 -9.38 -5.28 3.45
C ARG A 99 -8.54 -6.56 3.45
N THR A 100 -8.71 -7.40 4.46
CA THR A 100 -7.99 -8.67 4.53
C THR A 100 -8.42 -9.60 3.41
N ARG A 101 -9.73 -9.71 3.15
CA ARG A 101 -10.25 -10.45 2.00
C ARG A 101 -9.65 -9.95 0.66
N ASP A 102 -9.60 -8.64 0.44
CA ASP A 102 -9.26 -8.08 -0.87
C ASP A 102 -7.74 -7.90 -1.09
N LEU A 103 -6.96 -7.78 -0.01
CA LEU A 103 -5.51 -7.55 -0.11
C LEU A 103 -4.65 -8.81 0.07
N VAL A 104 -5.23 -9.90 0.52
CA VAL A 104 -4.50 -11.15 0.76
C VAL A 104 -4.66 -12.10 -0.43
N PRO A 105 -3.59 -12.71 -0.94
CA PRO A 105 -3.67 -13.73 -1.98
C PRO A 105 -4.40 -14.99 -1.48
N ALA A 106 -5.17 -15.63 -2.36
CA ALA A 106 -5.81 -16.91 -2.05
C ALA A 106 -4.78 -17.96 -1.63
N GLY A 107 -5.05 -18.67 -0.55
CA GLY A 107 -4.16 -19.69 0.00
C GLY A 107 -2.98 -19.14 0.80
N GLU A 108 -3.01 -17.86 1.20
CA GLU A 108 -2.02 -17.32 2.13
C GLU A 108 -2.16 -18.02 3.50
N PRO A 109 -1.07 -18.49 4.10
CA PRO A 109 -1.12 -19.12 5.42
C PRO A 109 -1.52 -18.11 6.52
N ALA A 110 -2.35 -18.56 7.46
CA ALA A 110 -2.62 -17.85 8.70
C ALA A 110 -1.83 -18.53 9.84
N PRO A 111 -0.63 -18.06 10.18
CA PRO A 111 0.18 -18.69 11.24
C PRO A 111 -0.46 -18.49 12.61
N GLN A 112 -0.08 -19.34 13.58
CA GLN A 112 -0.61 -19.29 14.95
C GLN A 112 -0.42 -17.90 15.58
N SER A 113 0.69 -17.23 15.28
CA SER A 113 0.99 -15.89 15.79
C SER A 113 -0.05 -14.83 15.37
N ILE A 114 -0.64 -14.91 14.17
CA ILE A 114 -1.73 -14.01 13.77
C ILE A 114 -3.05 -14.43 14.42
N ILE A 115 -3.32 -15.72 14.58
CA ILE A 115 -4.52 -16.22 15.27
C ILE A 115 -4.52 -15.73 16.71
N ASP A 116 -3.40 -15.85 17.41
CA ASP A 116 -3.23 -15.40 18.79
C ASP A 116 -3.36 -13.87 18.90
N ALA A 117 -2.81 -13.13 17.94
CA ALA A 117 -2.93 -11.66 17.89
C ALA A 117 -4.39 -11.22 17.68
N VAL A 118 -5.11 -11.86 16.76
CA VAL A 118 -6.54 -11.60 16.52
C VAL A 118 -7.38 -11.90 17.76
N ALA A 119 -7.11 -12.99 18.46
CA ALA A 119 -7.81 -13.33 19.70
C ALA A 119 -7.56 -12.29 20.81
N ALA A 120 -6.33 -11.79 20.94
CA ALA A 120 -5.98 -10.76 21.93
C ALA A 120 -6.63 -9.39 21.59
N ASP A 121 -6.62 -8.99 20.32
CA ASP A 121 -7.24 -7.75 19.86
C ASP A 121 -8.76 -7.82 19.97
N ALA A 122 -9.36 -8.97 19.70
CA ALA A 122 -10.80 -9.20 19.78
C ALA A 122 -11.37 -8.96 21.18
N GLU A 123 -10.63 -9.34 22.22
CA GLU A 123 -11.02 -9.05 23.62
C GLU A 123 -11.17 -7.55 23.87
N THR A 124 -10.22 -6.76 23.35
CA THR A 124 -10.23 -5.30 23.48
C THR A 124 -11.29 -4.64 22.58
N ALA A 125 -11.49 -5.15 21.36
CA ALA A 125 -12.44 -4.63 20.39
C ALA A 125 -13.87 -5.13 20.58
N GLY A 126 -14.11 -6.09 21.48
CA GLY A 126 -15.41 -6.69 21.72
C GLY A 126 -15.90 -7.57 20.56
N TRP A 127 -15.00 -8.20 19.82
CA TRP A 127 -15.36 -9.09 18.73
C TRP A 127 -15.91 -10.42 19.24
N THR A 128 -16.97 -10.89 18.59
CA THR A 128 -17.50 -12.25 18.80
C THR A 128 -16.57 -13.29 18.18
N GLN A 129 -16.73 -14.56 18.58
CA GLN A 129 -15.98 -15.67 17.98
C GLN A 129 -16.25 -15.76 16.47
N ASP A 130 -17.50 -15.55 16.01
CA ASP A 130 -17.84 -15.57 14.59
C ASP A 130 -17.09 -14.51 13.79
N GLN A 131 -16.89 -13.31 14.35
CA GLN A 131 -16.12 -12.24 13.71
C GLN A 131 -14.62 -12.58 13.62
N GLN A 132 -14.08 -13.19 14.66
CA GLN A 132 -12.68 -13.68 14.65
C GLN A 132 -12.49 -14.77 13.58
N ASP A 133 -13.40 -15.75 13.54
CA ASP A 133 -13.37 -16.83 12.57
C ASP A 133 -13.51 -16.30 11.13
N GLU A 134 -14.37 -15.30 10.92
CA GLU A 134 -14.53 -14.65 9.61
C GLU A 134 -13.25 -13.92 9.20
N TYR A 135 -12.61 -13.21 10.12
CA TYR A 135 -11.34 -12.56 9.86
C TYR A 135 -10.25 -13.57 9.44
N ILE A 136 -10.11 -14.69 10.17
CA ILE A 136 -9.15 -15.73 9.81
C ILE A 136 -9.50 -16.37 8.47
N ARG A 137 -10.79 -16.64 8.20
CA ARG A 137 -11.22 -17.14 6.89
C ARG A 137 -10.90 -16.17 5.77
N SER A 138 -10.97 -14.86 6.01
CA SER A 138 -10.66 -13.84 5.01
C SER A 138 -9.17 -13.83 4.61
N ILE A 139 -8.26 -14.23 5.52
CA ILE A 139 -6.85 -14.44 5.18
C ILE A 139 -6.70 -15.65 4.24
N GLN A 140 -7.30 -16.79 4.60
CA GLN A 140 -7.13 -18.05 3.86
C GLN A 140 -7.79 -18.02 2.47
N ASN A 141 -8.92 -17.30 2.34
CA ASN A 141 -9.71 -17.18 1.13
C ASN A 141 -9.60 -15.78 0.50
N GLY A 142 -8.42 -15.20 0.57
CA GLY A 142 -8.16 -13.86 0.04
C GLY A 142 -8.42 -13.74 -1.46
N ARG A 143 -8.73 -12.54 -1.91
CA ARG A 143 -9.16 -12.20 -3.28
C ARG A 143 -8.28 -11.13 -3.93
N ALA A 144 -6.99 -11.15 -3.64
CA ALA A 144 -6.03 -10.20 -4.20
C ALA A 144 -5.99 -10.20 -5.73
N ALA A 145 -6.30 -11.33 -6.37
CA ALA A 145 -6.37 -11.41 -7.83
C ALA A 145 -7.52 -10.57 -8.40
N GLU A 146 -8.70 -10.68 -7.81
CA GLU A 146 -9.89 -9.94 -8.22
C GLU A 146 -9.75 -8.45 -7.91
N PHE A 147 -9.11 -8.11 -6.78
CA PHE A 147 -8.83 -6.72 -6.44
C PHE A 147 -7.78 -6.10 -7.38
N LEU A 148 -6.77 -6.86 -7.80
CA LEU A 148 -5.81 -6.41 -8.82
C LEU A 148 -6.52 -6.16 -10.16
N ALA A 149 -7.39 -7.08 -10.59
CA ALA A 149 -8.18 -6.90 -11.81
C ALA A 149 -9.11 -5.67 -11.72
N PHE A 150 -9.72 -5.41 -10.56
CA PHE A 150 -10.48 -4.18 -10.33
C PHE A 150 -9.62 -2.93 -10.55
N LEU A 151 -8.40 -2.90 -10.02
CA LEU A 151 -7.51 -1.75 -10.20
C LEU A 151 -7.11 -1.55 -11.67
N GLU A 152 -6.81 -2.65 -12.37
CA GLU A 152 -6.32 -2.63 -13.76
C GLU A 152 -7.44 -2.33 -14.77
N ASP A 153 -8.57 -3.01 -14.65
CA ASP A 153 -9.60 -3.05 -15.69
C ASP A 153 -10.76 -2.07 -15.44
N GLU A 154 -11.04 -1.72 -14.17
CA GLU A 154 -12.19 -0.90 -13.81
C GLU A 154 -11.78 0.47 -13.26
N LEU A 155 -10.90 0.54 -12.27
CA LEU A 155 -10.53 1.82 -11.64
C LEU A 155 -9.57 2.64 -12.51
N ARG A 156 -8.53 2.03 -13.07
CA ARG A 156 -7.54 2.74 -13.89
C ARG A 156 -8.21 3.52 -15.05
N PRO A 157 -9.08 2.93 -15.88
CA PRO A 157 -9.74 3.66 -16.95
C PRO A 157 -10.55 4.87 -16.46
N VAL A 158 -11.22 4.74 -15.31
CA VAL A 158 -12.00 5.84 -14.72
C VAL A 158 -11.08 6.99 -14.26
N VAL A 159 -9.91 6.66 -13.71
CA VAL A 159 -8.93 7.67 -13.28
C VAL A 159 -8.30 8.36 -14.49
N GLU A 160 -7.90 7.60 -15.51
CA GLU A 160 -7.28 8.13 -16.75
C GLU A 160 -8.26 8.98 -17.60
N ASP A 161 -9.57 8.68 -17.54
CA ASP A 161 -10.60 9.49 -18.21
C ASP A 161 -10.83 10.83 -17.50
N ARG A 162 -10.73 10.87 -16.18
CA ARG A 162 -11.02 12.06 -15.36
C ARG A 162 -9.83 12.95 -15.11
N TYR A 163 -8.62 12.39 -15.12
CA TYR A 163 -7.40 13.08 -14.72
C TYR A 163 -6.27 12.84 -15.71
N ARG A 164 -5.33 13.80 -15.76
CA ARG A 164 -4.15 13.68 -16.63
C ARG A 164 -3.07 12.84 -15.96
N VAL A 165 -3.11 11.55 -16.21
CA VAL A 165 -2.15 10.56 -15.70
C VAL A 165 -0.99 10.41 -16.68
N LEU A 166 0.24 10.42 -16.14
CA LEU A 166 1.47 10.19 -16.90
C LEU A 166 1.69 8.69 -17.08
N ASP A 167 1.71 8.25 -18.34
CA ASP A 167 1.98 6.87 -18.70
C ASP A 167 3.36 6.38 -18.22
N GLY A 168 3.43 5.11 -17.85
CA GLY A 168 4.68 4.45 -17.48
C GLY A 168 5.31 4.90 -16.17
N ALA A 169 4.61 5.73 -15.36
CA ALA A 169 5.11 6.24 -14.09
C ALA A 169 4.18 5.92 -12.89
N THR A 170 3.18 5.06 -13.12
CA THR A 170 2.19 4.68 -12.09
C THR A 170 2.84 3.86 -10.97
N GLY A 171 2.51 4.22 -9.73
CA GLY A 171 2.98 3.55 -8.53
C GLY A 171 1.87 2.86 -7.74
N LEU A 172 2.26 1.88 -6.93
CA LEU A 172 1.42 1.20 -5.95
C LEU A 172 2.11 1.22 -4.59
N PHE A 173 1.42 1.71 -3.58
CA PHE A 173 1.87 1.64 -2.20
C PHE A 173 0.84 0.92 -1.33
N GLY A 174 1.33 0.04 -0.47
CA GLY A 174 0.53 -0.59 0.57
C GLY A 174 1.33 -0.90 1.82
N TYR A 175 0.63 -1.03 2.93
CA TYR A 175 1.22 -1.29 4.23
C TYR A 175 0.60 -2.53 4.87
N SER A 176 1.38 -3.34 5.60
CA SER A 176 0.89 -4.58 6.21
C SER A 176 0.31 -5.53 5.13
N TYR A 177 -0.96 -5.92 5.20
CA TYR A 177 -1.60 -6.67 4.12
C TYR A 177 -1.68 -5.87 2.80
N GLY A 178 -1.74 -4.53 2.86
CA GLY A 178 -1.56 -3.70 1.68
C GLY A 178 -0.15 -3.84 1.07
N GLY A 179 0.87 -3.98 1.91
CA GLY A 179 2.24 -4.30 1.48
C GLY A 179 2.37 -5.71 0.89
N LEU A 180 1.67 -6.69 1.46
CA LEU A 180 1.53 -8.04 0.90
C LEU A 180 0.89 -8.00 -0.50
N PHE A 181 -0.21 -7.23 -0.65
CA PHE A 181 -0.85 -7.01 -1.95
C PHE A 181 0.09 -6.33 -2.96
N THR A 182 0.86 -5.33 -2.51
CA THR A 182 1.85 -4.67 -3.37
C THR A 182 2.89 -5.65 -3.91
N LEU A 183 3.40 -6.54 -3.06
CA LEU A 183 4.29 -7.62 -3.48
C LEU A 183 3.58 -8.61 -4.41
N TYR A 184 2.32 -8.95 -4.13
CA TYR A 184 1.53 -9.82 -5.01
C TYR A 184 1.38 -9.22 -6.41
N ALA A 185 1.00 -7.94 -6.53
CA ALA A 185 0.86 -7.26 -7.80
C ALA A 185 2.21 -7.22 -8.58
N LEU A 186 3.33 -7.00 -7.88
CA LEU A 186 4.67 -7.09 -8.45
C LEU A 186 4.96 -8.50 -8.99
N MET A 187 4.76 -9.55 -8.17
CA MET A 187 5.04 -10.93 -8.57
C MET A 187 4.09 -11.44 -9.67
N ARG A 188 2.91 -10.83 -9.81
CA ARG A 188 1.99 -11.05 -10.94
C ARG A 188 2.40 -10.28 -12.19
N GLN A 189 3.48 -9.49 -12.12
CA GLN A 189 3.97 -8.65 -13.20
C GLN A 189 2.87 -7.74 -13.78
N SER A 190 2.11 -7.08 -12.88
CA SER A 190 1.04 -6.16 -13.26
C SER A 190 1.53 -5.17 -14.33
N PRO A 191 0.86 -5.04 -15.47
CA PRO A 191 1.27 -4.10 -16.51
C PRO A 191 1.02 -2.63 -16.10
N MET A 192 0.22 -2.42 -15.05
CA MET A 192 -0.20 -1.09 -14.60
C MET A 192 0.90 -0.33 -13.86
N PHE A 193 1.72 -1.03 -13.07
CA PHE A 193 2.62 -0.37 -12.14
C PHE A 193 4.09 -0.50 -12.54
N ARG A 194 4.86 0.56 -12.27
CA ARG A 194 6.32 0.61 -12.45
C ARG A 194 7.08 0.88 -11.16
N ARG A 195 6.39 1.42 -10.13
CA ARG A 195 6.99 1.81 -8.85
C ARG A 195 6.18 1.21 -7.71
N TYR A 196 6.78 0.32 -6.95
CA TYR A 196 6.13 -0.42 -5.88
C TYR A 196 6.71 -0.04 -4.52
N GLY A 197 5.86 0.28 -3.56
CA GLY A 197 6.22 0.54 -2.17
C GLY A 197 5.51 -0.43 -1.24
N ALA A 198 6.24 -1.35 -0.62
CA ALA A 198 5.66 -2.30 0.33
C ALA A 198 6.20 -2.01 1.74
N GLY A 199 5.36 -1.36 2.56
CA GLY A 199 5.67 -1.04 3.94
C GLY A 199 5.27 -2.18 4.87
N SER A 200 6.21 -2.67 5.68
CA SER A 200 6.00 -3.77 6.64
C SER A 200 5.07 -4.85 6.07
N PRO A 201 5.43 -5.43 4.90
CA PRO A 201 4.53 -6.30 4.17
C PRO A 201 4.11 -7.51 5.02
N GLY A 202 2.80 -7.79 5.04
CA GLY A 202 2.18 -8.83 5.86
C GLY A 202 2.54 -10.27 5.47
N VAL A 203 3.78 -10.51 5.11
CA VAL A 203 4.35 -11.84 4.88
C VAL A 203 4.73 -12.43 6.24
N LEU A 204 3.94 -13.37 6.75
CA LEU A 204 4.05 -13.88 8.13
C LEU A 204 4.50 -15.34 8.19
N HIS A 205 4.56 -16.05 7.08
CA HIS A 205 4.85 -17.49 7.04
C HIS A 205 5.87 -17.82 5.95
N PRO A 206 6.75 -18.83 6.18
CA PRO A 206 7.72 -19.27 5.17
C PRO A 206 7.09 -19.84 3.89
N ASP A 207 5.83 -20.28 3.95
CA ASP A 207 5.08 -20.79 2.80
C ASP A 207 4.10 -19.77 2.23
N SER A 208 4.34 -18.45 2.47
CA SER A 208 3.55 -17.38 1.87
C SER A 208 3.52 -17.50 0.35
N GLN A 209 2.38 -17.14 -0.23
CA GLN A 209 2.18 -17.09 -1.69
C GLN A 209 3.22 -16.21 -2.38
N ILE A 210 3.75 -15.20 -1.70
CA ILE A 210 4.81 -14.33 -2.26
C ILE A 210 6.07 -15.13 -2.58
N PHE A 211 6.50 -16.02 -1.69
CA PHE A 211 7.68 -16.85 -1.94
C PHE A 211 7.46 -17.87 -3.05
N LEU A 212 6.25 -18.41 -3.18
CA LEU A 212 5.90 -19.34 -4.25
C LEU A 212 5.87 -18.64 -5.62
N LEU A 213 5.30 -17.45 -5.69
CA LEU A 213 5.25 -16.65 -6.91
C LEU A 213 6.64 -16.19 -7.34
N GLU A 214 7.44 -15.70 -6.40
CA GLU A 214 8.82 -15.29 -6.66
C GLU A 214 9.66 -16.46 -7.19
N GLN A 215 9.50 -17.67 -6.60
CA GLN A 215 10.20 -18.87 -7.07
C GLN A 215 9.82 -19.20 -8.52
N ARG A 216 8.53 -19.13 -8.88
CA ARG A 216 8.05 -19.36 -10.25
C ARG A 216 8.65 -18.35 -11.24
N LEU A 217 8.76 -17.09 -10.85
CA LEU A 217 9.42 -16.06 -11.68
C LEU A 217 10.91 -16.36 -11.87
N ALA A 218 11.60 -16.71 -10.80
CA ALA A 218 13.02 -17.10 -10.86
C ALA A 218 13.23 -18.32 -11.77
N ASP A 219 12.39 -19.36 -11.63
CA ASP A 219 12.47 -20.59 -12.43
C ASP A 219 12.15 -20.33 -13.90
N SER A 220 11.29 -19.38 -14.21
CA SER A 220 10.94 -19.03 -15.59
C SER A 220 11.99 -18.16 -16.29
N GLY A 221 12.88 -17.51 -15.53
CA GLY A 221 13.83 -16.53 -16.05
C GLY A 221 13.17 -15.22 -16.54
N ALA A 222 11.89 -14.99 -16.23
CA ALA A 222 11.19 -13.77 -16.61
C ALA A 222 11.73 -12.56 -15.85
N GLY A 223 12.03 -11.48 -16.57
CA GLY A 223 12.42 -10.20 -15.99
C GLY A 223 11.23 -9.27 -15.72
N PHE A 224 11.48 -8.14 -15.07
CA PHE A 224 10.45 -7.17 -14.64
C PHE A 224 10.29 -5.95 -15.55
N GLY A 225 10.99 -5.82 -16.63
CA GLY A 225 10.77 -4.73 -17.58
C GLY A 225 10.91 -3.30 -16.98
N ASP A 226 11.94 -3.08 -16.18
CA ASP A 226 12.29 -1.76 -15.61
C ASP A 226 11.31 -1.27 -14.53
N VAL A 227 11.32 -1.95 -13.40
CA VAL A 227 10.45 -1.73 -12.24
C VAL A 227 11.26 -1.39 -10.99
N GLN A 228 10.78 -0.46 -10.19
CA GLN A 228 11.34 -0.12 -8.89
C GLN A 228 10.51 -0.74 -7.75
N LEU A 229 11.18 -1.33 -6.77
CA LEU A 229 10.58 -1.81 -5.52
C LEU A 229 11.27 -1.17 -4.32
N HIS A 230 10.50 -0.49 -3.47
CA HIS A 230 10.96 0.00 -2.18
C HIS A 230 10.30 -0.74 -1.04
N LEU A 231 11.10 -1.35 -0.19
CA LEU A 231 10.67 -2.14 0.97
C LEU A 231 10.99 -1.40 2.27
N THR A 232 10.10 -1.44 3.24
CA THR A 232 10.39 -0.95 4.60
C THR A 232 9.92 -1.95 5.64
N VAL A 233 10.57 -1.95 6.80
CA VAL A 233 10.17 -2.66 8.01
C VAL A 233 10.49 -1.78 9.21
N ASN A 234 9.70 -1.85 10.27
CA ASN A 234 9.94 -1.05 11.45
C ASN A 234 10.86 -1.77 12.44
N GLU A 235 11.72 -1.01 13.11
CA GLU A 235 12.70 -1.57 14.05
C GLU A 235 12.01 -2.38 15.17
N LEU A 236 10.90 -1.87 15.72
CA LEU A 236 10.21 -2.52 16.83
C LEU A 236 9.38 -3.75 16.41
N GLU A 237 9.21 -4.00 15.12
CA GLU A 237 8.71 -5.27 14.60
C GLU A 237 9.78 -6.37 14.70
N ILE A 238 11.05 -6.00 14.52
CA ILE A 238 12.19 -6.92 14.60
C ILE A 238 12.61 -7.16 16.05
N THR A 239 12.70 -6.08 16.85
CA THR A 239 13.27 -6.10 18.22
C THR A 239 12.21 -6.21 19.32
N GLY A 240 10.94 -5.98 19.00
CA GLY A 240 9.82 -5.99 19.95
C GLY A 240 9.40 -7.37 20.40
N ARG A 241 8.37 -7.43 21.26
CA ARG A 241 7.91 -8.65 21.91
C ARG A 241 6.73 -9.35 21.22
N SER A 242 6.12 -8.72 20.21
CA SER A 242 5.01 -9.33 19.47
C SER A 242 5.51 -10.46 18.59
N HIS A 243 5.01 -11.67 18.79
CA HIS A 243 5.38 -12.82 17.97
C HIS A 243 4.98 -12.65 16.51
N CYS A 244 3.79 -12.11 16.24
CA CYS A 244 3.29 -11.84 14.90
C CYS A 244 4.23 -10.88 14.15
N TYR A 245 4.63 -9.76 14.75
CA TYR A 245 5.53 -8.82 14.09
C TYR A 245 6.96 -9.33 13.96
N ARG A 246 7.41 -10.19 14.87
CA ARG A 246 8.71 -10.88 14.71
C ARG A 246 8.70 -11.83 13.51
N ASP A 247 7.59 -12.56 13.29
CA ASP A 247 7.42 -13.40 12.10
C ASP A 247 7.52 -12.53 10.83
N LEU A 248 6.85 -11.36 10.80
CA LEU A 248 6.97 -10.40 9.72
C LEU A 248 8.44 -9.98 9.48
N GLY A 249 9.16 -9.60 10.53
CA GLY A 249 10.58 -9.21 10.43
C GLY A 249 11.49 -10.32 9.89
N ILE A 250 11.25 -11.56 10.31
CA ILE A 250 11.98 -12.75 9.82
C ILE A 250 11.72 -12.95 8.32
N GLN A 251 10.44 -12.94 7.91
CA GLN A 251 10.09 -13.15 6.50
C GLN A 251 10.51 -11.96 5.61
N PHE A 252 10.55 -10.75 6.15
CA PHE A 252 11.09 -9.59 5.45
C PHE A 252 12.58 -9.78 5.09
N ALA A 253 13.39 -10.21 6.05
CA ALA A 253 14.81 -10.50 5.80
C ALA A 253 14.99 -11.63 4.77
N ARG A 254 14.15 -12.68 4.86
CA ARG A 254 14.14 -13.78 3.91
C ARG A 254 13.74 -13.33 2.49
N LEU A 255 12.76 -12.43 2.37
CA LEU A 255 12.35 -11.87 1.08
C LEU A 255 13.51 -11.12 0.42
N ILE A 256 14.21 -10.27 1.17
CA ILE A 256 15.38 -9.54 0.67
C ILE A 256 16.46 -10.51 0.17
N ASP A 257 16.84 -11.52 0.98
CA ASP A 257 17.83 -12.53 0.58
C ASP A 257 17.41 -13.25 -0.70
N LYS A 258 16.13 -13.60 -0.81
CA LYS A 258 15.60 -14.31 -1.98
C LYS A 258 15.65 -13.45 -3.24
N LEU A 259 15.17 -12.19 -3.19
CA LEU A 259 15.25 -11.24 -4.30
C LEU A 259 16.69 -10.99 -4.75
N TYR A 260 17.61 -10.91 -3.79
CA TYR A 260 19.03 -10.72 -4.07
C TYR A 260 19.64 -11.91 -4.80
N ARG A 261 19.32 -13.13 -4.35
CA ARG A 261 19.83 -14.38 -4.97
C ARG A 261 19.25 -14.63 -6.36
N SER A 262 17.98 -14.33 -6.53
CA SER A 262 17.30 -14.53 -7.84
C SER A 262 17.81 -13.54 -8.89
N GLY A 263 18.23 -12.34 -8.50
CA GLY A 263 18.85 -11.37 -9.40
C GLY A 263 17.97 -11.02 -10.59
N HIS A 264 16.67 -10.86 -10.35
CA HIS A 264 15.68 -10.61 -11.42
C HIS A 264 16.07 -9.41 -12.28
N SER A 265 16.20 -9.64 -13.59
CA SER A 265 16.51 -8.56 -14.54
C SER A 265 15.38 -7.53 -14.60
N GLY A 266 15.73 -6.24 -14.67
CA GLY A 266 14.76 -5.14 -14.71
C GLY A 266 14.03 -4.84 -13.39
N LEU A 267 14.47 -5.44 -12.28
CA LEU A 267 14.01 -5.09 -10.93
C LEU A 267 15.11 -4.31 -10.19
N ASP A 268 14.87 -3.03 -9.96
CA ASP A 268 15.66 -2.21 -9.03
C ASP A 268 14.97 -2.21 -7.67
N PHE A 269 15.58 -2.81 -6.65
CA PHE A 269 14.97 -2.83 -5.33
C PHE A 269 15.87 -2.24 -4.24
N SER A 270 15.22 -1.62 -3.27
CA SER A 270 15.84 -1.09 -2.07
C SER A 270 15.04 -1.45 -0.83
N ALA A 271 15.72 -1.53 0.32
CA ALA A 271 15.07 -1.84 1.59
C ALA A 271 15.58 -0.93 2.71
N ARG A 272 14.69 -0.58 3.65
CA ARG A 272 15.04 0.22 4.83
C ARG A 272 14.39 -0.32 6.09
N ILE A 273 15.13 -0.23 7.21
CA ILE A 273 14.60 -0.37 8.56
C ILE A 273 14.29 1.05 9.06
N LEU A 274 13.05 1.28 9.51
CA LEU A 274 12.61 2.55 10.07
C LEU A 274 12.86 2.54 11.58
N PRO A 275 13.77 3.42 12.08
CA PRO A 275 14.18 3.39 13.47
C PRO A 275 13.06 3.87 14.42
N ASN A 276 12.97 3.24 15.59
CA ASN A 276 12.03 3.55 16.67
C ASN A 276 10.53 3.47 16.31
N ASP A 277 10.18 2.97 15.12
CA ASP A 277 8.79 2.80 14.72
C ASP A 277 8.22 1.42 15.09
N THR A 278 6.94 1.44 15.46
CA THR A 278 6.11 0.24 15.62
C THR A 278 5.34 -0.04 14.33
N HIS A 279 4.60 -1.15 14.28
CA HIS A 279 3.70 -1.43 13.15
C HIS A 279 2.70 -0.30 12.88
N MET A 280 2.17 0.33 13.91
CA MET A 280 1.16 1.39 13.75
C MET A 280 1.78 2.76 13.42
N THR A 281 2.94 3.10 14.00
CA THR A 281 3.57 4.41 13.77
C THR A 281 4.35 4.47 12.45
N GLY A 282 4.80 3.34 11.95
CA GLY A 282 5.60 3.25 10.74
C GLY A 282 4.85 3.43 9.42
N PHE A 283 3.51 3.43 9.41
CA PHE A 283 2.72 3.55 8.19
C PHE A 283 3.07 4.79 7.35
N THR A 284 2.99 5.96 7.95
CA THR A 284 3.31 7.24 7.31
C THR A 284 4.79 7.33 6.91
N GLN A 285 5.68 6.86 7.78
CA GLN A 285 7.13 6.86 7.52
C GLN A 285 7.51 5.95 6.34
N SER A 286 6.84 4.79 6.23
CA SER A 286 6.98 3.89 5.09
C SER A 286 6.57 4.55 3.78
N PHE A 287 5.42 5.25 3.77
CA PHE A 287 4.96 5.99 2.61
C PHE A 287 5.95 7.09 2.20
N LEU A 288 6.39 7.92 3.15
CA LEU A 288 7.39 8.96 2.89
C LEU A 288 8.72 8.39 2.38
N SER A 289 9.14 7.25 2.92
CA SER A 289 10.34 6.55 2.45
C SER A 289 10.18 6.09 1.00
N TYR A 290 9.02 5.55 0.64
CA TYR A 290 8.67 5.16 -0.73
C TYR A 290 8.64 6.37 -1.68
N ILE A 291 7.92 7.45 -1.33
CA ILE A 291 7.85 8.66 -2.16
C ILE A 291 9.25 9.24 -2.37
N ARG A 292 10.08 9.28 -1.33
CA ARG A 292 11.45 9.77 -1.42
C ARG A 292 12.33 8.90 -2.33
N CYS A 293 12.14 7.59 -2.28
CA CYS A 293 12.91 6.66 -3.10
C CYS A 293 12.49 6.69 -4.58
N CYS A 294 11.17 6.67 -4.85
CA CYS A 294 10.65 6.46 -6.19
C CYS A 294 10.25 7.75 -6.93
N TYR A 295 10.06 8.86 -6.21
CA TYR A 295 9.62 10.15 -6.77
C TYR A 295 10.51 11.33 -6.36
N GLY A 296 11.49 11.13 -5.49
CA GLY A 296 12.50 12.14 -5.14
C GLY A 296 13.59 12.20 -6.20
N ALA A 297 14.09 13.41 -6.48
CA ALA A 297 15.31 13.57 -7.25
C ALA A 297 16.52 13.00 -6.47
N PRO A 298 17.54 12.46 -7.14
CA PRO A 298 18.76 12.04 -6.47
C PRO A 298 19.36 13.20 -5.67
N VAL A 299 19.65 12.97 -4.39
CA VAL A 299 20.38 13.96 -3.57
C VAL A 299 21.77 14.14 -4.15
N PRO A 300 22.17 15.37 -4.55
CA PRO A 300 23.53 15.60 -5.06
C PRO A 300 24.55 15.14 -4.01
N LYS A 301 25.42 14.20 -4.36
CA LYS A 301 26.54 13.81 -3.50
C LYS A 301 27.50 15.00 -3.44
N GLY A 302 27.60 15.66 -2.28
CA GLY A 302 28.68 16.61 -2.00
C GLY A 302 28.35 18.10 -2.02
N GLY A 303 27.09 18.50 -1.83
CA GLY A 303 26.79 19.88 -1.42
C GLY A 303 26.97 20.02 0.09
N GLY A 304 28.19 20.33 0.55
CA GLY A 304 28.38 20.83 1.91
C GLY A 304 27.61 22.14 2.07
N LEU A 305 26.84 22.25 3.14
CA LEU A 305 26.30 23.50 3.65
C LEU A 305 27.42 24.40 4.13
#